data_73218dda8bf45cf9aa5952c3816a7003
#
_entry.id   73218dda8bf45cf9aa5952c3816a7003
#
_cell.length_a   1.000
_cell.length_b   1.000
_cell.length_c   1.000
_cell.angle_alpha   90.00
_cell.angle_beta   90.00
_cell.angle_gamma   90.00
#
_symmetry.space_group_name_H-M   'P 1'
#
loop_
_entity.id
_entity.type
_entity.pdbx_description
1 polymer ?
#
loop_
_entity_poly.entity_id
_entity_poly.type
_entity_poly.pdbx_seq_one_letter_code
_entity_poly.pdbx_strand_id
1 'polypeptide(L)'
;VTRDLSLGDALASTDLTTVNVPAELAPRDAVINVEDALGKIIKTDLVQGEMVLAHNLADPTNNNNDLSFILSENHVLMAFPADDLMSRNNMVQRGDIVDIFATFEEEVRVVGEEAVTATGEAQEPKMRSFTVDTFQRVSVTALVLEVIPQEGNATPTQNADGTTPPPETQIKAYLLAMDPQDALVLKHLKDADANFDIVLRNPTSKTEFTLTPVTDEYIVEL
;
A
#
# COMPACT_ATOMS: atom_id res chain seq x y z
N VAL A 1 -22.55 21.49 11.00
CA VAL A 1 -23.11 20.48 10.07
C VAL A 1 -24.63 20.58 10.04
N THR A 2 -25.25 20.18 8.94
CA THR A 2 -26.72 20.28 8.72
C THR A 2 -27.48 19.05 9.21
N ARG A 3 -26.80 17.93 9.43
CA ARG A 3 -27.31 16.66 9.94
C ARG A 3 -26.27 15.99 10.84
N ASP A 4 -26.68 14.95 11.53
CA ASP A 4 -25.74 14.09 12.24
C ASP A 4 -24.86 13.33 11.24
N LEU A 5 -23.58 13.24 11.55
CA LEU A 5 -22.55 12.56 10.74
C LEU A 5 -21.80 11.58 11.62
N SER A 6 -21.53 10.41 11.08
CA SER A 6 -20.80 9.35 11.77
C SER A 6 -19.34 9.30 11.36
N LEU A 7 -18.52 8.72 12.24
CA LEU A 7 -17.13 8.37 11.95
C LEU A 7 -17.03 7.65 10.60
N GLY A 8 -16.16 8.14 9.70
CA GLY A 8 -15.95 7.57 8.37
C GLY A 8 -16.80 8.18 7.26
N ASP A 9 -17.80 9.02 7.58
CA ASP A 9 -18.59 9.73 6.59
C ASP A 9 -17.73 10.74 5.81
N ALA A 10 -17.89 10.78 4.49
CA ALA A 10 -17.29 11.80 3.65
C ALA A 10 -18.20 13.04 3.59
N LEU A 11 -17.63 14.22 3.84
CA LEU A 11 -18.36 15.49 3.83
C LEU A 11 -18.75 15.91 2.42
N ALA A 12 -20.05 16.04 2.20
CA ALA A 12 -20.64 16.63 1.00
C ALA A 12 -21.04 18.09 1.24
N SER A 13 -21.23 18.84 0.17
CA SER A 13 -21.70 20.24 0.26
C SER A 13 -23.06 20.40 0.93
N THR A 14 -23.93 19.39 0.83
CA THR A 14 -25.24 19.34 1.48
C THR A 14 -25.17 19.20 3.00
N ASP A 15 -24.07 18.70 3.52
CA ASP A 15 -23.85 18.46 4.95
C ASP A 15 -23.32 19.70 5.69
N LEU A 16 -22.96 20.72 4.94
CA LEU A 16 -22.31 21.93 5.46
C LEU A 16 -23.20 23.17 5.28
N THR A 17 -23.12 24.06 6.25
CA THR A 17 -23.69 25.42 6.17
C THR A 17 -22.75 26.40 6.84
N THR A 18 -22.63 27.60 6.27
CA THR A 18 -21.81 28.66 6.85
C THR A 18 -22.64 29.50 7.83
N VAL A 19 -22.07 29.71 9.02
CA VAL A 19 -22.68 30.50 10.10
C VAL A 19 -21.72 31.59 10.52
N ASN A 20 -22.18 32.82 10.69
CA ASN A 20 -21.37 33.90 11.22
C ASN A 20 -21.27 33.80 12.75
N VAL A 21 -20.06 33.62 13.23
CA VAL A 21 -19.74 33.51 14.66
C VAL A 21 -18.79 34.64 15.04
N PRO A 22 -18.99 35.35 16.17
CA PRO A 22 -17.99 36.31 16.68
C PRO A 22 -16.62 35.64 16.84
N ALA A 23 -15.55 36.33 16.42
CA ALA A 23 -14.20 35.77 16.42
C ALA A 23 -13.74 35.29 17.81
N GLU A 24 -14.25 35.89 18.87
CA GLU A 24 -13.96 35.52 20.27
C GLU A 24 -14.56 34.15 20.66
N LEU A 25 -15.58 33.69 19.96
CA LEU A 25 -16.29 32.44 20.22
C LEU A 25 -15.92 31.32 19.21
N ALA A 26 -15.19 31.67 18.15
CA ALA A 26 -14.76 30.70 17.16
C ALA A 26 -13.55 29.91 17.67
N PRO A 27 -13.58 28.56 17.65
CA PRO A 27 -12.39 27.74 17.93
C PRO A 27 -11.26 28.07 16.93
N ARG A 28 -10.01 27.95 17.37
CA ARG A 28 -8.83 28.29 16.54
C ARG A 28 -8.72 27.46 15.26
N ASP A 29 -9.17 26.22 15.32
CA ASP A 29 -9.09 25.25 14.25
C ASP A 29 -10.44 25.01 13.56
N ALA A 30 -11.40 25.97 13.74
CA ALA A 30 -12.65 25.93 13.00
C ALA A 30 -12.40 26.08 11.50
N VAL A 31 -13.04 25.22 10.71
CA VAL A 31 -12.97 25.31 9.25
C VAL A 31 -13.76 26.53 8.79
N ILE A 32 -13.11 27.45 8.10
CA ILE A 32 -13.68 28.73 7.69
C ILE A 32 -14.34 28.62 6.30
N ASN A 33 -13.68 27.93 5.37
CA ASN A 33 -14.19 27.77 4.00
C ASN A 33 -14.78 26.39 3.83
N VAL A 34 -15.91 26.30 3.18
CA VAL A 34 -16.58 25.02 2.88
C VAL A 34 -15.68 24.12 2.03
N GLU A 35 -14.92 24.70 1.10
CA GLU A 35 -14.01 23.99 0.20
C GLU A 35 -12.90 23.22 0.96
N ASP A 36 -12.47 23.76 2.11
CA ASP A 36 -11.45 23.12 2.94
C ASP A 36 -11.95 21.86 3.66
N ALA A 37 -13.26 21.65 3.72
CA ALA A 37 -13.91 20.49 4.33
C ALA A 37 -14.46 19.49 3.31
N LEU A 38 -14.76 19.94 2.08
CA LEU A 38 -15.36 19.08 1.06
C LEU A 38 -14.49 17.88 0.72
N GLY A 39 -15.11 16.70 0.69
CA GLY A 39 -14.45 15.43 0.37
C GLY A 39 -13.55 14.88 1.47
N LYS A 40 -13.40 15.57 2.60
CA LYS A 40 -12.71 15.05 3.76
C LYS A 40 -13.59 14.09 4.55
N ILE A 41 -12.96 13.20 5.29
CA ILE A 41 -13.62 12.13 6.05
C ILE A 41 -13.71 12.54 7.53
N ILE A 42 -14.85 12.29 8.14
CA ILE A 42 -15.10 12.56 9.57
C ILE A 42 -14.34 11.55 10.44
N LYS A 43 -13.55 12.05 11.39
CA LYS A 43 -12.76 11.23 12.35
C LYS A 43 -13.49 11.00 13.68
N THR A 44 -14.61 11.67 13.92
CA THR A 44 -15.43 11.53 15.12
C THR A 44 -16.86 11.90 14.78
N ASP A 45 -17.82 11.28 15.46
CA ASP A 45 -19.24 11.60 15.26
C ASP A 45 -19.50 13.09 15.49
N LEU A 46 -20.26 13.71 14.61
CA LEU A 46 -20.69 15.10 14.71
C LEU A 46 -22.22 15.17 14.74
N VAL A 47 -22.77 15.96 15.65
CA VAL A 47 -24.21 16.17 15.74
C VAL A 47 -24.64 17.40 14.93
N GLN A 48 -25.89 17.41 14.46
CA GLN A 48 -26.47 18.54 13.76
C GLN A 48 -26.27 19.86 14.51
N GLY A 49 -25.79 20.90 13.82
CA GLY A 49 -25.50 22.22 14.40
C GLY A 49 -24.07 22.32 14.97
N GLU A 50 -23.31 21.24 15.05
CA GLU A 50 -21.92 21.26 15.50
C GLU A 50 -21.02 21.92 14.46
N MET A 51 -19.97 22.61 14.95
CA MET A 51 -18.97 23.27 14.13
C MET A 51 -17.91 22.27 13.67
N VAL A 52 -17.55 22.32 12.40
CA VAL A 52 -16.49 21.46 11.86
C VAL A 52 -15.13 22.03 12.23
N LEU A 53 -14.29 21.22 12.89
CA LEU A 53 -12.93 21.54 13.27
C LEU A 53 -11.94 20.76 12.40
N ALA A 54 -10.81 21.38 12.07
CA ALA A 54 -9.82 20.77 11.17
C ALA A 54 -9.27 19.46 11.71
N HIS A 55 -9.11 19.31 13.02
CA HIS A 55 -8.63 18.07 13.62
C HIS A 55 -9.64 16.91 13.60
N ASN A 56 -10.94 17.21 13.35
CA ASN A 56 -11.99 16.20 13.20
C ASN A 56 -12.07 15.66 11.76
N LEU A 57 -11.22 16.15 10.87
CA LEU A 57 -11.20 15.79 9.46
C LEU A 57 -9.94 14.99 9.11
N ALA A 58 -10.12 13.89 8.39
CA ALA A 58 -9.08 13.19 7.68
C ALA A 58 -9.06 13.66 6.22
N ASP A 59 -7.88 13.98 5.71
CA ASP A 59 -7.68 14.31 4.31
C ASP A 59 -7.29 13.05 3.54
N PRO A 60 -8.16 12.50 2.66
CA PRO A 60 -7.86 11.30 1.91
C PRO A 60 -6.69 11.47 0.93
N THR A 61 -6.25 12.72 0.69
CA THR A 61 -5.08 13.00 -0.15
C THR A 61 -3.78 13.08 0.66
N ASN A 62 -3.87 13.16 2.00
CA ASN A 62 -2.71 13.23 2.89
C ASN A 62 -2.24 11.83 3.31
N ASN A 63 -1.12 11.39 2.75
CA ASN A 63 -0.56 10.05 2.95
C ASN A 63 0.20 9.85 4.27
N ASN A 64 0.46 10.90 5.00
CA ASN A 64 1.29 10.81 6.21
C ASN A 64 0.47 10.55 7.46
N ASN A 65 -0.81 10.88 7.42
CA ASN A 65 -1.74 10.73 8.53
C ASN A 65 -3.07 10.17 8.00
N ASP A 66 -3.84 9.58 8.87
CA ASP A 66 -5.24 9.21 8.60
C ASP A 66 -5.44 8.08 7.55
N LEU A 67 -4.39 7.30 7.22
CA LEU A 67 -4.48 6.22 6.23
C LEU A 67 -5.59 5.21 6.52
N SER A 68 -5.88 4.96 7.80
CA SER A 68 -6.95 4.04 8.21
C SER A 68 -8.36 4.53 7.82
N PHE A 69 -8.56 5.83 7.68
CA PHE A 69 -9.85 6.41 7.30
C PHE A 69 -10.14 6.36 5.79
N ILE A 70 -9.11 6.14 4.98
CA ILE A 70 -9.26 6.01 3.52
C ILE A 70 -9.36 4.57 3.04
N LEU A 71 -9.20 3.61 3.96
CA LEU A 71 -9.37 2.19 3.65
C LEU A 71 -10.86 1.83 3.56
N SER A 72 -11.19 0.98 2.60
CA SER A 72 -12.50 0.34 2.56
C SER A 72 -12.68 -0.58 3.76
N GLU A 73 -13.91 -0.73 4.27
CA GLU A 73 -14.23 -1.51 5.49
C GLU A 73 -13.67 -2.94 5.49
N ASN A 74 -13.56 -3.56 4.32
CA ASN A 74 -13.11 -4.94 4.17
C ASN A 74 -11.62 -5.06 3.80
N HIS A 75 -10.85 -3.97 3.83
CA HIS A 75 -9.44 -3.99 3.48
C HIS A 75 -8.56 -3.68 4.69
N VAL A 76 -7.36 -4.23 4.65
CA VAL A 76 -6.26 -3.90 5.56
C VAL A 76 -5.10 -3.30 4.79
N LEU A 77 -4.26 -2.54 5.48
CA LEU A 77 -3.07 -1.94 4.90
C LEU A 77 -1.86 -2.80 5.29
N MET A 78 -1.18 -3.34 4.28
CA MET A 78 0.00 -4.19 4.46
C MET A 78 1.23 -3.54 3.84
N ALA A 79 2.34 -3.51 4.60
CA ALA A 79 3.61 -3.03 4.08
C ALA A 79 4.29 -4.10 3.22
N PHE A 80 4.68 -3.69 2.00
CA PHE A 80 5.38 -4.52 1.03
C PHE A 80 6.75 -3.89 0.71
N PRO A 81 7.85 -4.65 0.74
CA PRO A 81 9.18 -4.11 0.46
C PRO A 81 9.31 -3.65 -1.00
N ALA A 82 10.09 -2.59 -1.23
CA ALA A 82 10.33 -2.02 -2.55
C ALA A 82 11.72 -2.41 -3.06
N ASP A 83 11.98 -3.72 -3.16
CA ASP A 83 13.30 -4.27 -3.47
C ASP A 83 13.46 -4.71 -4.93
N ASP A 84 12.35 -4.80 -5.67
CA ASP A 84 12.33 -5.19 -7.07
C ASP A 84 12.86 -4.07 -8.01
N LEU A 85 13.09 -4.42 -9.28
CA LEU A 85 13.66 -3.50 -10.26
C LEU A 85 12.77 -2.30 -10.58
N MET A 86 11.44 -2.47 -10.59
CA MET A 86 10.50 -1.38 -10.87
C MET A 86 10.47 -0.39 -9.72
N SER A 87 10.53 -0.90 -8.50
CA SER A 87 10.58 -0.12 -7.27
C SER A 87 11.85 0.73 -7.18
N ARG A 88 13.01 0.14 -7.48
CA ARG A 88 14.30 0.85 -7.48
C ARG A 88 14.36 2.00 -8.48
N ASN A 89 13.58 1.92 -9.56
CA ASN A 89 13.50 2.97 -10.57
C ASN A 89 12.32 3.92 -10.35
N ASN A 90 11.64 3.87 -9.21
CA ASN A 90 10.49 4.69 -8.87
C ASN A 90 9.36 4.62 -9.92
N MET A 91 9.19 3.46 -10.57
CA MET A 91 8.21 3.28 -11.63
C MET A 91 6.79 3.05 -11.09
N VAL A 92 6.68 2.55 -9.87
CA VAL A 92 5.41 2.30 -9.19
C VAL A 92 5.05 3.51 -8.34
N GLN A 93 3.83 4.02 -8.52
CA GLN A 93 3.36 5.22 -7.85
C GLN A 93 2.10 4.94 -7.02
N ARG A 94 1.75 5.89 -6.16
CA ARG A 94 0.48 5.85 -5.46
C ARG A 94 -0.70 5.88 -6.44
N GLY A 95 -1.68 5.02 -6.20
CA GLY A 95 -2.87 4.87 -7.03
C GLY A 95 -2.71 3.85 -8.14
N ASP A 96 -1.49 3.34 -8.36
CA ASP A 96 -1.29 2.26 -9.31
C ASP A 96 -1.96 0.98 -8.84
N ILE A 97 -2.35 0.18 -9.82
CA ILE A 97 -2.82 -1.19 -9.63
C ILE A 97 -1.70 -2.13 -10.05
N VAL A 98 -1.38 -3.06 -9.18
CA VAL A 98 -0.29 -4.01 -9.39
C VAL A 98 -0.76 -5.44 -9.21
N ASP A 99 -0.07 -6.36 -9.87
CA ASP A 99 -0.10 -7.78 -9.55
C ASP A 99 1.23 -8.12 -8.85
N ILE A 100 1.21 -9.11 -7.96
CA ILE A 100 2.36 -9.54 -7.19
C ILE A 100 2.65 -11.00 -7.51
N PHE A 101 3.82 -11.24 -8.09
CA PHE A 101 4.35 -12.57 -8.30
C PHE A 101 5.21 -12.95 -7.10
N ALA A 102 5.08 -14.20 -6.68
CA ALA A 102 5.91 -14.78 -5.64
C ALA A 102 6.62 -16.02 -6.16
N THR A 103 7.92 -16.10 -5.89
CA THR A 103 8.72 -17.30 -6.11
C THR A 103 9.16 -17.84 -4.76
N PHE A 104 8.90 -19.10 -4.50
CA PHE A 104 9.28 -19.79 -3.28
C PHE A 104 9.74 -21.20 -3.58
N GLU A 105 10.49 -21.79 -2.66
CA GLU A 105 11.00 -23.15 -2.75
C GLU A 105 10.19 -24.05 -1.83
N GLU A 106 9.84 -25.24 -2.31
CA GLU A 106 9.17 -26.27 -1.54
C GLU A 106 9.99 -27.57 -1.55
N GLU A 107 10.08 -28.17 -0.38
CA GLU A 107 10.69 -29.47 -0.20
C GLU A 107 9.72 -30.58 -0.67
N VAL A 108 10.02 -31.19 -1.80
CA VAL A 108 9.25 -32.31 -2.32
C VAL A 108 9.82 -33.62 -1.81
N ARG A 109 9.07 -34.30 -0.95
CA ARG A 109 9.41 -35.65 -0.50
C ARG A 109 8.92 -36.66 -1.50
N VAL A 110 9.84 -37.46 -2.03
CA VAL A 110 9.48 -38.59 -2.87
C VAL A 110 8.86 -39.66 -1.97
N VAL A 111 7.59 -39.99 -2.22
CA VAL A 111 6.84 -41.00 -1.47
C VAL A 111 6.65 -42.23 -2.36
N GLY A 112 7.04 -43.39 -1.88
CA GLY A 112 6.85 -44.66 -2.58
C GLY A 112 8.15 -45.45 -2.78
N GLU A 113 8.12 -46.41 -3.70
CA GLU A 113 9.30 -47.27 -4.02
C GLU A 113 10.50 -46.47 -4.56
N GLU A 114 10.24 -45.30 -5.13
CA GLU A 114 11.29 -44.37 -5.61
C GLU A 114 11.95 -43.57 -4.49
N ALA A 115 11.44 -43.66 -3.26
CA ALA A 115 12.00 -42.94 -2.10
C ALA A 115 13.33 -43.54 -1.58
N VAL A 116 13.79 -44.64 -2.14
CA VAL A 116 15.04 -45.28 -1.78
C VAL A 116 15.97 -45.43 -2.99
N THR A 117 17.23 -45.16 -2.78
CA THR A 117 18.25 -45.38 -3.80
C THR A 117 18.46 -46.91 -4.01
N ALA A 118 19.10 -47.29 -5.10
CA ALA A 118 19.46 -48.70 -5.37
C ALA A 118 20.34 -49.30 -4.25
N THR A 119 20.92 -48.48 -3.37
CA THR A 119 21.69 -48.88 -2.19
C THR A 119 20.86 -48.97 -0.92
N GLY A 120 19.54 -48.69 -0.98
CA GLY A 120 18.63 -48.75 0.17
C GLY A 120 18.69 -47.50 1.08
N GLU A 121 19.38 -46.45 0.67
CA GLU A 121 19.41 -45.18 1.37
C GLU A 121 18.25 -44.31 0.97
N ALA A 122 17.63 -43.58 1.92
CA ALA A 122 16.58 -42.62 1.63
C ALA A 122 17.12 -41.50 0.72
N GLN A 123 16.42 -41.16 -0.33
CA GLN A 123 16.80 -40.02 -1.16
C GLN A 123 16.67 -38.73 -0.37
N GLU A 124 17.63 -37.83 -0.56
CA GLU A 124 17.55 -36.50 -0.02
C GLU A 124 16.33 -35.77 -0.63
N PRO A 125 15.60 -34.95 0.19
CA PRO A 125 14.48 -34.19 -0.30
C PRO A 125 14.93 -33.27 -1.44
N LYS A 126 14.15 -33.22 -2.51
CA LYS A 126 14.43 -32.37 -3.66
C LYS A 126 13.70 -31.03 -3.48
N MET A 127 14.45 -29.93 -3.49
CA MET A 127 13.85 -28.60 -3.52
C MET A 127 13.31 -28.31 -4.92
N ARG A 128 12.12 -27.76 -5.00
CA ARG A 128 11.49 -27.28 -6.24
C ARG A 128 11.12 -25.81 -6.09
N SER A 129 11.39 -25.04 -7.12
CA SER A 129 11.01 -23.64 -7.19
C SER A 129 9.63 -23.49 -7.88
N PHE A 130 8.78 -22.66 -7.28
CA PHE A 130 7.45 -22.34 -7.81
C PHE A 130 7.33 -20.83 -7.95
N THR A 131 6.93 -20.36 -9.12
CA THR A 131 6.55 -18.97 -9.34
C THR A 131 5.06 -18.90 -9.64
N VAL A 132 4.35 -18.10 -8.86
CA VAL A 132 2.90 -17.94 -8.96
C VAL A 132 2.52 -16.47 -8.99
N ASP A 133 1.43 -16.16 -9.67
CA ASP A 133 0.72 -14.89 -9.53
C ASP A 133 -0.13 -14.97 -8.26
N THR A 134 0.39 -14.40 -7.19
CA THR A 134 -0.17 -14.59 -5.85
C THR A 134 -1.33 -13.65 -5.58
N PHE A 135 -1.19 -12.38 -5.98
CA PHE A 135 -2.20 -11.35 -5.75
C PHE A 135 -2.40 -10.52 -7.01
N GLN A 136 -3.63 -10.41 -7.44
CA GLN A 136 -3.99 -9.59 -8.60
C GLN A 136 -4.74 -8.34 -8.18
N ARG A 137 -4.51 -7.25 -8.94
CA ARG A 137 -5.24 -5.99 -8.80
C ARG A 137 -5.14 -5.35 -7.43
N VAL A 138 -3.99 -5.44 -6.81
CA VAL A 138 -3.71 -4.80 -5.52
C VAL A 138 -3.49 -3.31 -5.73
N SER A 139 -4.11 -2.48 -4.90
CA SER A 139 -3.95 -1.02 -4.98
C SER A 139 -2.78 -0.54 -4.11
N VAL A 140 -1.90 0.26 -4.72
CA VAL A 140 -0.84 0.98 -4.01
C VAL A 140 -1.44 2.22 -3.37
N THR A 141 -1.72 2.14 -2.06
CA THR A 141 -2.40 3.21 -1.33
C THR A 141 -1.46 4.34 -0.95
N ALA A 142 -0.24 4.02 -0.54
CA ALA A 142 0.77 4.99 -0.15
C ALA A 142 2.19 4.44 -0.35
N LEU A 143 3.17 5.35 -0.28
CA LEU A 143 4.59 5.06 -0.40
C LEU A 143 5.28 5.43 0.91
N VAL A 144 6.15 4.55 1.40
CA VAL A 144 7.08 4.85 2.49
C VAL A 144 8.39 5.29 1.87
N LEU A 145 8.75 6.55 2.07
CA LEU A 145 9.96 7.16 1.52
C LEU A 145 11.05 7.22 2.59
N GLU A 146 12.26 6.89 2.21
CA GLU A 146 13.47 7.11 3.01
C GLU A 146 14.29 8.22 2.38
N VAL A 147 14.74 9.17 3.19
CA VAL A 147 15.66 10.23 2.75
C VAL A 147 17.06 9.63 2.65
N ILE A 148 17.67 9.72 1.48
CA ILE A 148 19.05 9.27 1.28
C ILE A 148 19.97 10.33 1.91
N PRO A 149 20.75 9.97 2.97
CA PRO A 149 21.74 10.88 3.51
C PRO A 149 22.79 11.16 2.43
N GLN A 150 23.01 12.41 2.09
CA GLN A 150 24.15 12.76 1.25
C GLN A 150 25.44 12.47 2.02
N GLU A 151 26.15 11.40 1.62
CA GLU A 151 27.46 11.09 2.16
C GLU A 151 28.48 12.16 1.70
N GLY A 152 29.01 12.87 2.66
CA GLY A 152 30.10 13.81 2.46
C GLY A 152 29.76 15.19 2.98
N ASN A 153 30.78 15.89 3.52
CA ASN A 153 30.81 17.30 3.95
C ASN A 153 30.55 18.29 2.79
N ALA A 154 29.65 17.97 1.87
CA ALA A 154 29.23 18.89 0.83
C ALA A 154 28.28 19.89 1.48
N THR A 155 28.74 21.12 1.62
CA THR A 155 27.88 22.28 1.85
C THR A 155 26.71 22.17 0.86
N PRO A 156 25.45 22.29 1.32
CA PRO A 156 24.30 22.19 0.41
C PRO A 156 24.53 23.15 -0.77
N THR A 157 24.60 22.62 -1.96
CA THR A 157 24.74 23.44 -3.17
C THR A 157 23.44 24.22 -3.31
N GLN A 158 23.44 25.48 -2.92
CA GLN A 158 22.30 26.37 -3.13
C GLN A 158 22.16 26.61 -4.65
N ASN A 159 20.95 26.48 -5.14
CA ASN A 159 20.63 26.90 -6.50
C ASN A 159 20.93 28.40 -6.67
N ALA A 160 21.08 28.86 -7.90
CA ALA A 160 21.35 30.26 -8.22
C ALA A 160 20.30 31.25 -7.66
N ASP A 161 19.13 30.77 -7.26
CA ASP A 161 18.01 31.49 -6.63
C ASP A 161 18.01 31.42 -5.09
N GLY A 162 19.02 30.79 -4.47
CA GLY A 162 19.15 30.66 -3.02
C GLY A 162 18.31 29.52 -2.40
N THR A 163 17.63 28.70 -3.21
CA THR A 163 16.85 27.56 -2.72
C THR A 163 17.72 26.31 -2.59
N THR A 164 17.51 25.54 -1.52
CA THR A 164 18.15 24.24 -1.35
C THR A 164 17.34 23.21 -2.15
N PRO A 165 17.96 22.38 -3.00
CA PRO A 165 17.23 21.31 -3.70
C PRO A 165 16.60 20.38 -2.66
N PRO A 166 15.42 19.81 -2.96
CA PRO A 166 14.79 18.83 -2.08
C PRO A 166 15.72 17.63 -1.90
N PRO A 167 15.72 17.01 -0.71
CA PRO A 167 16.53 15.83 -0.44
C PRO A 167 16.15 14.69 -1.41
N GLU A 168 17.14 13.93 -1.84
CA GLU A 168 16.89 12.72 -2.61
C GLU A 168 16.17 11.69 -1.72
N THR A 169 15.08 11.14 -2.23
CA THR A 169 14.28 10.14 -1.55
C THR A 169 14.20 8.87 -2.35
N GLN A 170 14.22 7.74 -1.67
CA GLN A 170 14.00 6.42 -2.26
C GLN A 170 12.75 5.77 -1.65
N ILE A 171 12.01 5.03 -2.46
CA ILE A 171 10.88 4.24 -1.97
C ILE A 171 11.47 3.05 -1.20
N LYS A 172 11.05 2.89 0.05
CA LYS A 172 11.46 1.78 0.93
C LYS A 172 10.42 0.69 1.00
N ALA A 173 9.15 1.08 0.96
CA ALA A 173 8.03 0.15 0.99
C ALA A 173 6.80 0.77 0.35
N TYR A 174 5.93 -0.08 -0.13
CA TYR A 174 4.57 0.24 -0.53
C TYR A 174 3.60 -0.09 0.59
N LEU A 175 2.55 0.69 0.73
CA LEU A 175 1.41 0.35 1.56
C LEU A 175 0.29 -0.11 0.62
N LEU A 176 0.00 -1.40 0.66
CA LEU A 176 -0.97 -2.06 -0.19
C LEU A 176 -2.29 -2.26 0.55
N ALA A 177 -3.39 -1.82 -0.05
CA ALA A 177 -4.73 -2.14 0.44
C ALA A 177 -5.17 -3.47 -0.17
N MET A 178 -5.44 -4.45 0.69
CA MET A 178 -5.80 -5.80 0.27
C MET A 178 -6.80 -6.46 1.22
N ASP A 179 -7.39 -7.54 0.78
CA ASP A 179 -8.25 -8.38 1.64
C ASP A 179 -7.45 -8.90 2.83
N PRO A 180 -8.06 -9.02 4.03
CA PRO A 180 -7.38 -9.53 5.22
C PRO A 180 -6.80 -10.95 5.05
N GLN A 181 -7.46 -11.82 4.27
CA GLN A 181 -6.96 -13.15 4.00
C GLN A 181 -5.71 -13.10 3.11
N ASP A 182 -5.70 -12.22 2.11
CA ASP A 182 -4.54 -12.00 1.23
C ASP A 182 -3.35 -11.44 2.03
N ALA A 183 -3.62 -10.54 2.97
CA ALA A 183 -2.59 -10.03 3.87
C ALA A 183 -1.95 -11.12 4.75
N LEU A 184 -2.73 -12.12 5.21
CA LEU A 184 -2.21 -13.28 5.93
C LEU A 184 -1.34 -14.16 5.04
N VAL A 185 -1.76 -14.40 3.79
CA VAL A 185 -0.97 -15.16 2.81
C VAL A 185 0.34 -14.43 2.52
N LEU A 186 0.29 -13.12 2.27
CA LEU A 186 1.48 -12.31 2.04
C LEU A 186 2.44 -12.36 3.24
N LYS A 187 1.90 -12.26 4.46
CA LYS A 187 2.69 -12.38 5.69
C LYS A 187 3.39 -13.73 5.77
N HIS A 188 2.67 -14.82 5.51
CA HIS A 188 3.23 -16.17 5.53
C HIS A 188 4.34 -16.34 4.50
N LEU A 189 4.13 -15.90 3.25
CA LEU A 189 5.14 -15.96 2.19
C LEU A 189 6.38 -15.12 2.53
N LYS A 190 6.22 -13.95 3.14
CA LYS A 190 7.35 -13.14 3.63
C LYS A 190 8.16 -13.84 4.72
N ASP A 191 7.49 -14.56 5.62
CA ASP A 191 8.18 -15.31 6.68
C ASP A 191 8.86 -16.59 6.14
N ALA A 192 8.42 -17.09 4.98
CA ALA A 192 9.02 -18.20 4.26
C ALA A 192 10.11 -17.78 3.27
N ASP A 193 10.59 -16.53 3.37
CA ASP A 193 11.64 -15.97 2.50
C ASP A 193 11.30 -16.04 0.99
N ALA A 194 10.02 -15.96 0.63
CA ALA A 194 9.61 -15.90 -0.76
C ALA A 194 10.16 -14.63 -1.44
N ASN A 195 10.61 -14.77 -2.67
CA ASN A 195 11.04 -13.65 -3.50
C ASN A 195 9.84 -13.06 -4.24
N PHE A 196 9.72 -11.74 -4.26
CA PHE A 196 8.57 -11.05 -4.83
C PHE A 196 8.97 -10.10 -5.96
N ASP A 197 8.13 -10.06 -6.99
CA ASP A 197 8.18 -9.06 -8.04
C ASP A 197 6.83 -8.35 -8.20
N ILE A 198 6.87 -7.03 -8.36
CA ILE A 198 5.70 -6.22 -8.68
C ILE A 198 5.55 -6.11 -10.19
N VAL A 199 4.32 -6.29 -10.67
CA VAL A 199 3.95 -6.13 -12.06
C VAL A 199 2.89 -5.04 -12.19
N LEU A 200 3.20 -3.98 -12.93
CA LEU A 200 2.24 -2.90 -13.17
C LEU A 200 1.10 -3.37 -14.06
N ARG A 201 -0.10 -3.05 -13.64
CA ARG A 201 -1.32 -3.36 -14.36
C ARG A 201 -1.99 -2.10 -14.90
N ASN A 202 -2.70 -2.24 -16.00
CA ASN A 202 -3.56 -1.16 -16.48
C ASN A 202 -4.65 -0.86 -15.42
N PRO A 203 -4.75 0.37 -14.90
CA PRO A 203 -5.66 0.71 -13.80
C PRO A 203 -7.13 0.52 -14.15
N THR A 204 -7.50 0.52 -15.44
CA THR A 204 -8.87 0.30 -15.90
C THR A 204 -9.20 -1.17 -16.13
N SER A 205 -8.20 -2.06 -16.13
CA SER A 205 -8.40 -3.50 -16.33
C SER A 205 -9.11 -4.12 -15.13
N LYS A 206 -10.26 -4.74 -15.38
CA LYS A 206 -11.05 -5.49 -14.39
C LYS A 206 -10.89 -7.00 -14.56
N THR A 207 -10.10 -7.44 -15.55
CA THR A 207 -9.93 -8.85 -15.87
C THR A 207 -9.04 -9.52 -14.83
N GLU A 208 -9.45 -10.62 -14.30
CA GLU A 208 -8.60 -11.52 -13.53
C GLU A 208 -7.99 -12.54 -14.51
N PHE A 209 -6.69 -12.76 -14.39
CA PHE A 209 -5.96 -13.69 -15.24
C PHE A 209 -5.96 -15.08 -14.59
N THR A 210 -6.28 -16.09 -15.36
CA THR A 210 -6.07 -17.48 -14.93
C THR A 210 -4.70 -17.92 -15.44
N LEU A 211 -3.71 -17.90 -14.55
CA LEU A 211 -2.33 -18.24 -14.87
C LEU A 211 -1.96 -19.61 -14.30
N THR A 212 -1.06 -20.29 -14.98
CA THR A 212 -0.53 -21.58 -14.51
C THR A 212 0.76 -21.32 -13.72
N PRO A 213 0.92 -21.91 -12.52
CA PRO A 213 2.19 -21.84 -11.81
C PRO A 213 3.36 -22.30 -12.67
N VAL A 214 4.47 -21.59 -12.59
CA VAL A 214 5.68 -21.91 -13.35
C VAL A 214 6.64 -22.67 -12.43
N THR A 215 7.10 -23.81 -12.91
CA THR A 215 8.12 -24.66 -12.26
C THR A 215 9.28 -24.89 -13.22
N ASP A 216 10.38 -25.42 -12.72
CA ASP A 216 11.51 -25.83 -13.58
C ASP A 216 11.08 -26.84 -14.66
N GLU A 217 10.16 -27.73 -14.33
CA GLU A 217 9.63 -28.73 -15.27
C GLU A 217 8.80 -28.07 -16.38
N TYR A 218 7.94 -27.11 -16.00
CA TYR A 218 7.15 -26.35 -16.97
C TYR A 218 8.01 -25.62 -18.01
N ILE A 219 9.16 -25.08 -17.57
CA ILE A 219 10.10 -24.39 -18.49
C ILE A 219 10.79 -25.33 -19.47
N VAL A 220 11.05 -26.58 -19.04
CA VAL A 220 11.66 -27.58 -19.89
C VAL A 220 10.69 -28.12 -20.96
N GLU A 221 9.38 -28.04 -20.72
CA GLU A 221 8.31 -28.49 -21.63
C GLU A 221 7.86 -27.41 -22.63
N LEU A 222 8.31 -26.15 -22.50
CA LEU A 222 8.03 -25.03 -23.41
C LEU A 222 8.91 -25.13 -24.67
#